data_a54de6cea05c8078920665e152c87151
#
_entry.id   a54de6cea05c8078920665e152c87151
#
_cell.length_a   1.000
_cell.length_b   1.000
_cell.length_c   1.000
_cell.angle_alpha   90.00
_cell.angle_beta   90.00
_cell.angle_gamma   90.00
#
_symmetry.space_group_name_H-M   'P 1'
#
loop_
_entity.id
_entity.type
_entity.pdbx_description
1 polymer ?
#
loop_
_entity_poly.entity_id
_entity_poly.type
_entity_poly.pdbx_seq_one_letter_code
_entity_poly.pdbx_strand_id
1 'polypeptide(L)'
;MIYKKENEIFEEIKTGLTEESDLFVRDGLCWADICSGEGLPDDKYLEIENIYLQQRPRIVFLVKEPNDNPGEDYRDWHWSERKSPMTFKNSIALWYEGLLSTTATYLPTVKDLRKEREIFTEHPCVIVNVKKTSGGSKSVWSEIFQFAKEHAQQLRRQLMLYEPDIIVCCGSTDEEQNEQRMLNI
;
A
#
# COMPACT_ATOMS: atom_id res chain seq x y z
N MET A 1 3.60 -17.77 -2.86
CA MET A 1 4.23 -16.47 -3.21
C MET A 1 3.15 -15.40 -3.20
N ILE A 2 3.32 -14.34 -2.41
CA ILE A 2 2.38 -13.22 -2.24
C ILE A 2 2.11 -12.57 -3.61
N TYR A 3 3.15 -12.19 -4.34
CA TYR A 3 3.04 -11.53 -5.64
C TYR A 3 2.13 -12.28 -6.65
N LYS A 4 2.23 -13.61 -6.74
CA LYS A 4 1.37 -14.39 -7.64
C LYS A 4 -0.10 -14.36 -7.20
N LYS A 5 -0.35 -14.45 -5.90
CA LYS A 5 -1.70 -14.37 -5.35
C LYS A 5 -2.31 -12.97 -5.46
N GLU A 6 -1.48 -11.91 -5.33
CA GLU A 6 -1.92 -10.54 -5.64
C GLU A 6 -2.38 -10.43 -7.09
N ASN A 7 -1.59 -10.94 -8.04
CA ASN A 7 -1.96 -10.91 -9.45
C ASN A 7 -3.28 -11.67 -9.73
N GLU A 8 -3.50 -12.83 -9.12
CA GLU A 8 -4.77 -13.56 -9.22
C GLU A 8 -5.95 -12.70 -8.73
N ILE A 9 -5.79 -12.06 -7.58
CA ILE A 9 -6.82 -11.16 -7.02
C ILE A 9 -7.07 -9.95 -7.94
N PHE A 10 -6.01 -9.36 -8.49
CA PHE A 10 -6.14 -8.23 -9.41
C PHE A 10 -6.86 -8.57 -10.70
N GLU A 11 -6.60 -9.74 -11.27
CA GLU A 11 -7.32 -10.19 -12.45
C GLU A 11 -8.81 -10.46 -12.16
N GLU A 12 -9.14 -10.98 -10.97
CA GLU A 12 -10.54 -11.12 -10.53
C GLU A 12 -11.23 -9.75 -10.44
N ILE A 13 -10.58 -8.73 -9.84
CA ILE A 13 -11.13 -7.38 -9.75
C ILE A 13 -11.30 -6.78 -11.15
N LYS A 14 -10.26 -6.85 -11.99
CA LYS A 14 -10.28 -6.31 -13.37
C LYS A 14 -11.39 -6.90 -14.23
N THR A 15 -11.68 -8.18 -14.06
CA THR A 15 -12.77 -8.85 -14.79
C THR A 15 -14.14 -8.22 -14.49
N GLY A 16 -14.32 -7.65 -13.29
CA GLY A 16 -15.52 -6.89 -12.90
C GLY A 16 -15.58 -5.45 -13.42
N LEU A 17 -14.44 -4.90 -13.87
CA LEU A 17 -14.32 -3.52 -14.36
C LEU A 17 -14.45 -3.48 -15.88
N THR A 18 -15.60 -3.05 -16.39
CA THR A 18 -15.86 -3.05 -17.84
C THR A 18 -15.17 -1.89 -18.56
N GLU A 19 -15.39 -0.66 -18.11
CA GLU A 19 -14.89 0.56 -18.77
C GLU A 19 -13.63 1.15 -18.10
N GLU A 20 -13.36 0.80 -16.86
CA GLU A 20 -12.25 1.32 -16.06
C GLU A 20 -11.04 0.38 -15.96
N SER A 21 -11.02 -0.71 -16.72
CA SER A 21 -9.93 -1.69 -16.66
C SER A 21 -8.55 -1.09 -16.99
N ASP A 22 -8.51 -0.09 -17.88
CA ASP A 22 -7.29 0.62 -18.27
C ASP A 22 -6.81 1.60 -17.19
N LEU A 23 -7.69 1.97 -16.25
CA LEU A 23 -7.35 2.83 -15.11
C LEU A 23 -6.85 2.03 -13.90
N PHE A 24 -6.86 0.69 -14.00
CA PHE A 24 -6.49 -0.18 -12.89
C PHE A 24 -5.01 -0.07 -12.55
N VAL A 25 -4.72 0.09 -11.26
CA VAL A 25 -3.37 0.17 -10.70
C VAL A 25 -3.12 -0.99 -9.77
N ARG A 26 -2.01 -1.69 -9.96
CA ARG A 26 -1.55 -2.73 -9.04
C ARG A 26 -0.79 -2.11 -7.88
N ASP A 27 -0.98 -2.67 -6.71
CA ASP A 27 -0.33 -2.24 -5.47
C ASP A 27 -0.08 -3.44 -4.54
N GLY A 28 0.56 -3.22 -3.41
CA GLY A 28 0.80 -4.27 -2.44
C GLY A 28 2.20 -4.25 -1.86
N LEU A 29 2.84 -5.43 -1.83
CA LEU A 29 4.18 -5.59 -1.29
C LEU A 29 5.23 -5.02 -2.24
N CYS A 30 5.96 -4.03 -1.80
CA CYS A 30 7.01 -3.35 -2.54
C CYS A 30 8.30 -3.20 -1.72
N TRP A 31 9.42 -3.07 -2.45
CA TRP A 31 10.71 -2.72 -1.87
C TRP A 31 11.46 -1.77 -2.78
N ALA A 32 11.78 -0.60 -2.26
CA ALA A 32 12.24 0.54 -3.04
C ALA A 32 13.52 0.32 -3.86
N ASP A 33 14.47 -0.46 -3.37
CA ASP A 33 15.81 -0.55 -3.97
C ASP A 33 15.99 -1.67 -5.00
N ILE A 34 15.01 -2.55 -5.12
CA ILE A 34 15.12 -3.69 -6.04
C ILE A 34 14.35 -3.45 -7.34
N CYS A 35 13.47 -2.46 -7.36
CA CYS A 35 12.55 -2.23 -8.48
C CYS A 35 13.20 -1.40 -9.58
N SER A 36 13.43 -2.01 -10.75
CA SER A 36 14.03 -1.35 -11.92
C SER A 36 13.03 -0.70 -12.87
N GLY A 37 11.74 -0.72 -12.55
CA GLY A 37 10.67 -0.21 -13.44
C GLY A 37 10.30 -1.13 -14.61
N GLU A 38 10.98 -2.27 -14.75
CA GLU A 38 10.77 -3.25 -15.85
C GLU A 38 10.10 -4.55 -15.36
N GLY A 39 9.56 -4.55 -14.15
CA GLY A 39 9.14 -5.77 -13.47
C GLY A 39 10.32 -6.56 -12.92
N LEU A 40 10.12 -7.22 -11.78
CA LEU A 40 11.16 -8.03 -11.15
C LEU A 40 11.04 -9.49 -11.58
N PRO A 41 12.17 -10.21 -11.72
CA PRO A 41 12.12 -11.66 -11.87
C PRO A 41 11.55 -12.32 -10.60
N ASP A 42 10.94 -13.51 -10.78
CA ASP A 42 10.22 -14.24 -9.71
C ASP A 42 11.06 -14.48 -8.45
N ASP A 43 12.35 -14.70 -8.59
CA ASP A 43 13.28 -14.91 -7.48
C ASP A 43 13.46 -13.65 -6.62
N LYS A 44 13.41 -12.47 -7.23
CA LYS A 44 13.48 -11.20 -6.51
C LYS A 44 12.20 -10.92 -5.71
N TYR A 45 11.03 -11.19 -6.28
CA TYR A 45 9.78 -11.12 -5.51
C TYR A 45 9.76 -12.08 -4.33
N LEU A 46 10.33 -13.28 -4.50
CA LEU A 46 10.44 -14.25 -3.41
C LEU A 46 11.41 -13.78 -2.31
N GLU A 47 12.50 -13.10 -2.67
CA GLU A 47 13.42 -12.48 -1.72
C GLU A 47 12.72 -11.42 -0.88
N ILE A 48 11.99 -10.50 -1.53
CA ILE A 48 11.21 -9.45 -0.87
C ILE A 48 10.18 -10.05 0.09
N GLU A 49 9.43 -11.05 -0.38
CA GLU A 49 8.44 -11.77 0.42
C GLU A 49 9.05 -12.38 1.68
N ASN A 50 10.18 -13.07 1.54
CA ASN A 50 10.87 -13.72 2.67
C ASN A 50 11.32 -12.69 3.72
N ILE A 51 11.86 -11.54 3.30
CA ILE A 51 12.28 -10.48 4.21
C ILE A 51 11.06 -9.89 4.91
N TYR A 52 9.99 -9.58 4.17
CA TYR A 52 8.76 -9.07 4.75
C TYR A 52 8.13 -10.02 5.78
N LEU A 53 8.06 -11.31 5.47
CA LEU A 53 7.47 -12.31 6.38
C LEU A 53 8.26 -12.52 7.67
N GLN A 54 9.55 -12.22 7.66
CA GLN A 54 10.40 -12.24 8.86
C GLN A 54 10.32 -10.97 9.69
N GLN A 55 9.84 -9.87 9.10
CA GLN A 55 9.71 -8.58 9.75
C GLN A 55 8.68 -8.61 10.90
N ARG A 56 8.95 -7.89 11.97
CA ARG A 56 8.00 -7.67 13.08
C ARG A 56 8.11 -6.23 13.60
N PRO A 57 7.00 -5.51 13.76
CA PRO A 57 5.66 -5.88 13.26
C PRO A 57 5.58 -5.84 11.73
N ARG A 58 4.66 -6.64 11.15
CA ARG A 58 4.28 -6.53 9.73
C ARG A 58 3.20 -5.47 9.61
N ILE A 59 3.50 -4.42 8.86
CA ILE A 59 2.66 -3.23 8.77
C ILE A 59 2.10 -3.11 7.35
N VAL A 60 0.80 -2.88 7.26
CA VAL A 60 0.09 -2.56 6.02
C VAL A 60 -0.45 -1.14 6.09
N PHE A 61 -0.16 -0.32 5.09
CA PHE A 61 -0.77 0.98 4.91
C PHE A 61 -1.95 0.87 3.96
N LEU A 62 -3.16 1.06 4.50
CA LEU A 62 -4.40 1.07 3.72
C LEU A 62 -4.70 2.50 3.33
N VAL A 63 -4.59 2.79 2.04
CA VAL A 63 -4.77 4.12 1.45
C VAL A 63 -6.03 4.16 0.57
N LYS A 64 -6.45 5.34 0.12
CA LYS A 64 -7.74 5.54 -0.56
C LYS A 64 -7.74 4.98 -1.98
N GLU A 65 -7.02 5.64 -2.87
CA GLU A 65 -6.97 5.35 -4.31
C GLU A 65 -5.66 5.83 -4.91
N PRO A 66 -5.21 5.26 -6.04
CA PRO A 66 -4.05 5.76 -6.77
C PRO A 66 -4.36 7.12 -7.41
N ASN A 67 -3.35 7.99 -7.47
CA ASN A 67 -3.50 9.35 -8.00
C ASN A 67 -2.83 9.44 -9.38
N ASP A 68 -3.61 9.77 -10.42
CA ASP A 68 -3.15 10.10 -11.78
C ASP A 68 -2.10 9.16 -12.42
N ASN A 69 -2.18 7.85 -12.16
CA ASN A 69 -1.23 6.88 -12.70
C ASN A 69 -1.93 5.62 -13.24
N PRO A 70 -2.77 5.75 -14.26
CA PRO A 70 -3.50 4.61 -14.82
C PRO A 70 -2.56 3.54 -15.38
N GLY A 71 -2.88 2.28 -15.13
CA GLY A 71 -2.17 1.13 -15.66
C GLY A 71 -0.82 0.81 -15.00
N GLU A 72 -0.38 1.60 -14.01
CA GLU A 72 0.91 1.37 -13.34
C GLU A 72 0.84 0.25 -12.31
N ASP A 73 2.04 -0.30 -12.02
CA ASP A 73 2.27 -1.22 -10.91
C ASP A 73 3.11 -0.54 -9.83
N TYR A 74 2.50 -0.22 -8.70
CA TYR A 74 3.17 0.47 -7.60
C TYR A 74 4.17 -0.43 -6.86
N ARG A 75 4.10 -1.73 -7.04
CA ARG A 75 5.07 -2.68 -6.48
C ARG A 75 6.44 -2.52 -7.14
N ASP A 76 6.48 -2.04 -8.39
CA ASP A 76 7.70 -1.81 -9.16
C ASP A 76 8.26 -0.38 -9.00
N TRP A 77 7.70 0.42 -8.10
CA TRP A 77 8.14 1.78 -7.91
C TRP A 77 9.39 1.90 -7.03
N HIS A 78 10.36 2.70 -7.50
CA HIS A 78 11.43 3.22 -6.65
C HIS A 78 10.89 4.25 -5.66
N TRP A 79 10.42 3.77 -4.51
CA TRP A 79 9.82 4.63 -3.49
C TRP A 79 10.82 5.63 -2.91
N SER A 80 12.13 5.34 -2.95
CA SER A 80 13.20 6.24 -2.52
C SER A 80 13.46 7.37 -3.50
N GLU A 81 13.37 7.14 -4.82
CA GLU A 81 13.84 8.08 -5.85
C GLU A 81 12.74 8.89 -6.51
N ARG A 82 11.50 8.42 -6.52
CA ARG A 82 10.45 9.03 -7.33
C ARG A 82 10.05 10.43 -6.84
N LYS A 83 9.94 11.38 -7.79
CA LYS A 83 9.46 12.76 -7.60
C LYS A 83 7.95 12.89 -7.31
N SER A 84 7.31 11.88 -6.73
CA SER A 84 5.92 11.91 -6.29
C SER A 84 5.73 12.90 -5.14
N PRO A 85 4.50 13.35 -4.83
CA PRO A 85 4.30 14.32 -3.76
C PRO A 85 5.07 13.94 -2.51
N MET A 86 6.08 14.77 -2.21
CA MET A 86 7.04 14.54 -1.11
C MET A 86 6.33 14.25 0.21
N THR A 87 5.18 14.89 0.43
CA THR A 87 4.39 14.80 1.65
C THR A 87 3.86 13.39 1.93
N PHE A 88 3.25 12.73 0.94
CA PHE A 88 2.66 11.40 1.14
C PHE A 88 3.72 10.36 1.53
N LYS A 89 4.78 10.23 0.72
CA LYS A 89 5.83 9.26 0.98
C LYS A 89 6.58 9.53 2.28
N ASN A 90 6.85 10.80 2.58
CA ASN A 90 7.49 11.18 3.84
C ASN A 90 6.61 10.84 5.04
N SER A 91 5.29 11.03 4.94
CA SER A 91 4.37 10.65 6.01
C SER A 91 4.36 9.14 6.24
N ILE A 92 4.26 8.34 5.16
CA ILE A 92 4.35 6.87 5.26
C ILE A 92 5.68 6.45 5.85
N ALA A 93 6.81 7.02 5.39
CA ALA A 93 8.14 6.70 5.91
C ALA A 93 8.27 7.00 7.41
N LEU A 94 7.79 8.16 7.86
CA LEU A 94 7.81 8.54 9.27
C LEU A 94 6.94 7.63 10.13
N TRP A 95 5.75 7.29 9.69
CA TRP A 95 4.87 6.36 10.40
C TRP A 95 5.47 4.97 10.44
N TYR A 96 6.03 4.51 9.33
CA TYR A 96 6.64 3.19 9.23
C TYR A 96 7.84 3.06 10.17
N GLU A 97 8.78 3.99 10.10
CA GLU A 97 9.94 4.02 11.00
C GLU A 97 9.52 4.16 12.47
N GLY A 98 8.54 5.03 12.75
CA GLY A 98 7.98 5.21 14.09
C GLY A 98 7.40 3.93 14.68
N LEU A 99 6.61 3.21 13.88
CA LEU A 99 6.01 1.94 14.31
C LEU A 99 7.05 0.83 14.50
N LEU A 100 8.04 0.73 13.60
CA LEU A 100 9.12 -0.26 13.73
C LEU A 100 10.03 0.02 14.92
N SER A 101 10.23 1.29 15.26
CA SER A 101 11.10 1.72 16.37
C SER A 101 10.41 1.73 17.74
N THR A 102 9.07 1.60 17.77
CA THR A 102 8.30 1.61 19.02
C THR A 102 8.49 0.29 19.77
N THR A 103 8.78 0.39 21.08
CA THR A 103 8.86 -0.77 21.98
C THR A 103 7.96 -0.56 23.19
N ALA A 104 7.85 -1.56 24.06
CA ALA A 104 7.09 -1.45 25.33
C ALA A 104 7.57 -0.32 26.24
N THR A 105 8.84 0.11 26.10
CA THR A 105 9.46 1.10 26.97
C THR A 105 9.94 2.36 26.26
N TYR A 106 9.82 2.40 24.91
CA TYR A 106 10.30 3.53 24.12
C TYR A 106 9.28 3.89 23.02
N LEU A 107 8.91 5.17 22.98
CA LEU A 107 8.12 5.77 21.91
C LEU A 107 8.98 6.85 21.24
N PRO A 108 9.34 6.68 19.95
CA PRO A 108 10.16 7.65 19.27
C PRO A 108 9.41 8.97 19.07
N THR A 109 10.14 10.08 19.09
CA THR A 109 9.62 11.38 18.68
C THR A 109 9.96 11.63 17.21
N VAL A 110 9.26 12.56 16.54
CA VAL A 110 9.55 12.93 15.14
C VAL A 110 11.01 13.35 14.94
N LYS A 111 11.68 13.86 16.00
CA LYS A 111 13.11 14.25 15.94
C LYS A 111 14.06 13.06 15.91
N ASP A 112 13.61 11.93 16.44
CA ASP A 112 14.40 10.69 16.51
C ASP A 112 14.29 9.89 15.21
N LEU A 113 13.28 10.20 14.38
CA LEU A 113 13.02 9.51 13.11
C LEU A 113 13.85 10.11 11.98
N ARG A 114 14.28 9.28 11.07
CA ARG A 114 15.00 9.70 9.87
C ARG A 114 14.11 10.62 9.01
N LYS A 115 14.70 11.71 8.52
CA LYS A 115 13.94 12.68 7.71
C LYS A 115 13.76 12.24 6.27
N GLU A 116 14.50 11.24 5.85
CA GLU A 116 14.54 10.78 4.47
C GLU A 116 13.92 9.38 4.36
N ARG A 117 13.63 8.95 3.14
CA ARG A 117 12.93 7.70 2.82
C ARG A 117 13.83 6.46 2.92
N GLU A 118 14.95 6.55 3.62
CA GLU A 118 15.89 5.44 3.78
C GLU A 118 15.25 4.19 4.35
N ILE A 119 14.19 4.33 5.15
CA ILE A 119 13.45 3.19 5.69
C ILE A 119 12.94 2.25 4.60
N PHE A 120 12.60 2.77 3.43
CA PHE A 120 12.13 1.96 2.31
C PHE A 120 13.25 1.21 1.58
N THR A 121 14.52 1.59 1.78
CA THR A 121 15.67 0.88 1.25
C THR A 121 16.05 -0.31 2.13
N GLU A 122 15.73 -0.22 3.42
CA GLU A 122 16.07 -1.24 4.41
C GLU A 122 14.95 -2.25 4.64
N HIS A 123 13.69 -1.85 4.41
CA HIS A 123 12.51 -2.64 4.74
C HIS A 123 11.48 -2.67 3.61
N PRO A 124 11.03 -3.87 3.19
CA PRO A 124 9.87 -3.99 2.33
C PRO A 124 8.62 -3.43 3.03
N CYS A 125 7.77 -2.75 2.26
CA CYS A 125 6.58 -2.09 2.74
C CYS A 125 5.34 -2.59 1.99
N VAL A 126 4.19 -2.61 2.63
CA VAL A 126 2.91 -2.94 1.98
C VAL A 126 2.01 -1.71 1.96
N ILE A 127 1.62 -1.31 0.76
CA ILE A 127 0.69 -0.21 0.53
C ILE A 127 -0.46 -0.73 -0.33
N VAL A 128 -1.68 -0.65 0.20
CA VAL A 128 -2.90 -1.16 -0.44
C VAL A 128 -3.89 -0.02 -0.64
N ASN A 129 -4.26 0.24 -1.89
CA ASN A 129 -5.36 1.15 -2.17
C ASN A 129 -6.71 0.43 -2.01
N VAL A 130 -7.67 1.08 -1.39
CA VAL A 130 -9.05 0.56 -1.28
C VAL A 130 -9.71 0.53 -2.65
N LYS A 131 -9.69 1.64 -3.39
CA LYS A 131 -10.09 1.70 -4.79
C LYS A 131 -8.86 1.46 -5.66
N LYS A 132 -8.93 0.55 -6.62
CA LYS A 132 -7.80 0.16 -7.48
C LYS A 132 -7.74 0.91 -8.80
N THR A 133 -8.74 1.68 -9.13
CA THR A 133 -8.74 2.52 -10.33
C THR A 133 -8.22 3.91 -10.01
N SER A 134 -7.44 4.48 -10.96
CA SER A 134 -6.87 5.81 -10.80
C SER A 134 -7.94 6.86 -10.58
N GLY A 135 -7.76 7.69 -9.56
CA GLY A 135 -8.61 8.84 -9.27
C GLY A 135 -8.03 10.15 -9.80
N GLY A 136 -8.76 11.24 -9.63
CA GLY A 136 -8.31 12.59 -9.95
C GLY A 136 -7.60 13.27 -8.77
N SER A 137 -7.42 14.59 -8.88
CA SER A 137 -6.76 15.42 -7.84
C SER A 137 -7.50 15.45 -6.50
N LYS A 138 -8.76 15.03 -6.48
CA LYS A 138 -9.59 14.92 -5.27
C LYS A 138 -10.29 13.59 -5.24
N SER A 139 -10.16 12.90 -4.12
CA SER A 139 -10.86 11.63 -3.90
C SER A 139 -12.36 11.83 -3.74
N VAL A 140 -13.16 10.98 -4.40
CA VAL A 140 -14.61 10.93 -4.28
C VAL A 140 -14.98 9.74 -3.38
N TRP A 141 -15.34 10.03 -2.14
CA TRP A 141 -15.60 8.99 -1.12
C TRP A 141 -16.70 8.00 -1.51
N SER A 142 -17.77 8.46 -2.19
CA SER A 142 -18.83 7.57 -2.65
C SER A 142 -18.32 6.51 -3.63
N GLU A 143 -17.40 6.85 -4.51
CA GLU A 143 -16.77 5.92 -5.45
C GLU A 143 -15.87 4.92 -4.73
N ILE A 144 -15.06 5.40 -3.77
CA ILE A 144 -14.19 4.54 -2.96
C ILE A 144 -15.01 3.52 -2.18
N PHE A 145 -16.11 3.94 -1.52
CA PHE A 145 -16.98 3.04 -0.78
C PHE A 145 -17.74 2.07 -1.68
N GLN A 146 -18.17 2.52 -2.85
CA GLN A 146 -18.82 1.64 -3.81
C GLN A 146 -17.86 0.55 -4.28
N PHE A 147 -16.64 0.93 -4.67
CA PHE A 147 -15.59 -0.01 -5.07
C PHE A 147 -15.27 -1.00 -3.94
N ALA A 148 -15.09 -0.49 -2.72
CA ALA A 148 -14.81 -1.31 -1.55
C ALA A 148 -15.92 -2.34 -1.27
N LYS A 149 -17.19 -1.95 -1.45
CA LYS A 149 -18.36 -2.82 -1.25
C LYS A 149 -18.43 -3.91 -2.33
N GLU A 150 -18.18 -3.55 -3.57
CA GLU A 150 -18.22 -4.47 -4.71
C GLU A 150 -17.09 -5.50 -4.67
N HIS A 151 -15.91 -5.08 -4.20
CA HIS A 151 -14.71 -5.90 -4.17
C HIS A 151 -14.24 -6.29 -2.74
N ALA A 152 -15.15 -6.25 -1.77
CA ALA A 152 -14.82 -6.50 -0.36
C ALA A 152 -14.11 -7.84 -0.11
N GLN A 153 -14.52 -8.90 -0.82
CA GLN A 153 -13.92 -10.22 -0.69
C GLN A 153 -12.47 -10.23 -1.20
N GLN A 154 -12.22 -9.63 -2.35
CA GLN A 154 -10.91 -9.53 -2.97
C GLN A 154 -9.95 -8.69 -2.11
N LEU A 155 -10.41 -7.53 -1.62
CA LEU A 155 -9.65 -6.66 -0.74
C LEU A 155 -9.27 -7.36 0.57
N ARG A 156 -10.20 -8.09 1.18
CA ARG A 156 -9.91 -8.91 2.37
C ARG A 156 -8.88 -9.99 2.09
N ARG A 157 -9.02 -10.69 0.97
CA ARG A 157 -8.04 -11.71 0.57
C ARG A 157 -6.67 -11.09 0.36
N GLN A 158 -6.59 -9.91 -0.28
CA GLN A 158 -5.33 -9.20 -0.44
C GLN A 158 -4.71 -8.84 0.91
N LEU A 159 -5.46 -8.24 1.83
CA LEU A 159 -4.96 -7.89 3.17
C LEU A 159 -4.48 -9.12 3.94
N MET A 160 -5.21 -10.25 3.85
CA MET A 160 -4.83 -11.49 4.53
C MET A 160 -3.54 -12.12 4.00
N LEU A 161 -3.13 -11.85 2.74
CA LEU A 161 -1.86 -12.34 2.19
C LEU A 161 -0.64 -11.85 2.98
N TYR A 162 -0.74 -10.66 3.54
CA TYR A 162 0.37 -10.01 4.25
C TYR A 162 0.46 -10.40 5.72
N GLU A 163 -0.54 -11.11 6.25
CA GLU A 163 -0.63 -11.50 7.68
C GLU A 163 -0.26 -10.32 8.60
N PRO A 164 -0.92 -9.15 8.48
CA PRO A 164 -0.47 -7.95 9.17
C PRO A 164 -0.63 -8.04 10.67
N ASP A 165 0.38 -7.53 11.40
CA ASP A 165 0.28 -7.27 12.83
C ASP A 165 -0.38 -5.89 13.09
N ILE A 166 -0.21 -4.95 12.14
CA ILE A 166 -0.77 -3.58 12.21
C ILE A 166 -1.29 -3.17 10.84
N ILE A 167 -2.50 -2.62 10.79
CA ILE A 167 -3.05 -1.94 9.61
C ILE A 167 -3.20 -0.44 9.94
N VAL A 168 -2.52 0.42 9.18
CA VAL A 168 -2.62 1.87 9.30
C VAL A 168 -3.57 2.39 8.23
N CYS A 169 -4.73 2.88 8.64
CA CYS A 169 -5.71 3.47 7.73
C CYS A 169 -5.36 4.94 7.42
N CYS A 170 -4.87 5.19 6.22
CA CYS A 170 -4.41 6.51 5.77
C CYS A 170 -5.53 7.31 5.10
N GLY A 171 -6.70 7.38 5.72
CA GLY A 171 -7.80 8.21 5.28
C GLY A 171 -7.79 9.52 6.05
N SER A 172 -7.37 10.65 5.44
CA SER A 172 -7.67 11.93 6.05
C SER A 172 -9.18 12.15 5.94
N THR A 173 -9.86 12.16 7.05
CA THR A 173 -11.27 12.52 7.09
C THR A 173 -11.44 13.61 8.11
N ASP A 174 -11.98 14.73 7.67
CA ASP A 174 -12.58 15.71 8.56
C ASP A 174 -13.93 15.21 9.13
N GLU A 175 -14.32 13.96 8.82
CA GLU A 175 -15.57 13.34 9.23
C GLU A 175 -15.29 11.98 9.91
N GLU A 176 -15.39 11.93 11.22
CA GLU A 176 -15.27 10.73 12.08
C GLU A 176 -16.08 9.51 11.59
N GLN A 177 -17.15 9.75 10.83
CA GLN A 177 -18.01 8.68 10.30
C GLN A 177 -17.38 7.84 9.18
N ASN A 178 -16.35 8.34 8.50
CA ASN A 178 -15.75 7.66 7.36
C ASN A 178 -14.67 6.67 7.78
N GLU A 179 -13.94 6.91 8.87
CA GLU A 179 -12.94 5.98 9.39
C GLU A 179 -13.55 4.64 9.84
N GLN A 180 -14.69 4.68 10.55
CA GLN A 180 -15.38 3.46 10.98
C GLN A 180 -15.90 2.63 9.80
N ARG A 181 -16.17 3.22 8.65
CA ARG A 181 -16.63 2.48 7.46
C ARG A 181 -15.49 1.73 6.78
N MET A 182 -14.27 2.27 6.78
CA MET A 182 -13.10 1.58 6.22
C MET A 182 -12.68 0.35 7.04
N LEU A 183 -12.92 0.36 8.35
CA LEU A 183 -12.60 -0.77 9.23
C LEU A 183 -13.59 -1.93 9.11
N ASN A 184 -14.74 -1.73 8.47
CA ASN A 184 -15.80 -2.74 8.31
C ASN A 184 -15.80 -3.40 6.91
N ILE A 185 -14.79 -3.15 6.09
CA ILE A 185 -14.53 -3.87 4.85
C ILE A 185 -13.78 -5.16 5.16
#